data_7ab493839a5dfef8a9435ba471835ad8
#
_entry.id   7ab493839a5dfef8a9435ba471835ad8
#
_cell.length_a   1.000
_cell.length_b   1.000
_cell.length_c   1.000
_cell.angle_alpha   90.00
_cell.angle_beta   90.00
_cell.angle_gamma   90.00
#
_symmetry.space_group_name_H-M   'P 1'
#
loop_
_entity.id
_entity.type
_entity.pdbx_description
1 polymer ?
#
loop_
_entity_poly.entity_id
_entity_poly.type
_entity_poly.pdbx_seq_one_letter_code
_entity_poly.pdbx_strand_id
1 'polypeptide(L)'
;MEYIQLTQENLQKEHICCSMTEKKGDHSVTDKKAWLKERMEEGLVFYKADVRGKVFIEYIPAQAAWFPIQTDNWMHINCLWVSGSFTXDAKAKGMHGLTILSGKKKLPYLSDPSYLKYKGFIPADEAGEYVLMHLPFHAGGEKPRFADGVLRPQHPENTFVLYYTDQCPFASQYALKFAEWMNSWGQACVVHHITTREAAQSCPGPVSGYALFYGNTYLTNEIQSEKKAEKLWKTYGSKTVQAG
;
A
#
# COMPACT_ATOMS: atom_id res chain seq x y z
N MET A 1 24.17 3.59 -13.46
CA MET A 1 23.05 4.43 -12.98
C MET A 1 23.33 4.75 -11.52
N GLU A 2 23.36 6.03 -11.18
CA GLU A 2 23.62 6.49 -9.83
C GLU A 2 22.32 6.49 -9.02
N TYR A 3 22.41 6.13 -7.75
CA TYR A 3 21.24 6.07 -6.84
C TYR A 3 21.42 7.06 -5.70
N ILE A 4 20.35 7.74 -5.36
CA ILE A 4 20.24 8.66 -4.23
C ILE A 4 19.44 7.98 -3.15
N GLN A 5 19.99 7.88 -1.94
CA GLN A 5 19.21 7.54 -0.77
C GLN A 5 18.53 8.81 -0.24
N LEU A 6 17.21 8.76 -0.07
CA LEU A 6 16.50 9.85 0.59
C LEU A 6 16.82 9.83 2.09
N THR A 7 17.10 11.02 2.61
CA THR A 7 17.36 11.27 4.03
C THR A 7 16.50 12.45 4.48
N GLN A 8 16.40 12.69 5.77
CA GLN A 8 15.67 13.85 6.29
C GLN A 8 16.22 15.18 5.73
N GLU A 9 17.53 15.25 5.41
CA GLU A 9 18.17 16.47 4.90
C GLU A 9 17.87 16.75 3.43
N ASN A 10 17.75 15.70 2.59
CA ASN A 10 17.53 15.90 1.16
C ASN A 10 16.07 15.70 0.73
N LEU A 11 15.22 15.15 1.58
CA LEU A 11 13.84 14.78 1.27
C LEU A 11 13.02 15.93 0.65
N GLN A 12 13.23 17.15 1.13
CA GLN A 12 12.48 18.30 0.61
C GLN A 12 12.87 18.67 -0.81
N LYS A 13 14.15 18.48 -1.16
CA LYS A 13 14.70 18.84 -2.48
C LYS A 13 14.42 17.77 -3.54
N GLU A 14 14.35 16.52 -3.12
CA GLU A 14 14.22 15.38 -4.02
C GLU A 14 12.76 15.10 -4.36
N HIS A 15 12.48 14.68 -5.59
CA HIS A 15 11.15 14.15 -5.93
C HIS A 15 10.98 12.75 -5.38
N ILE A 16 9.76 12.39 -5.06
CA ILE A 16 9.42 11.09 -4.50
C ILE A 16 8.47 10.34 -5.47
N CYS A 17 8.54 9.04 -5.45
CA CYS A 17 7.65 8.08 -6.12
C CYS A 17 7.12 8.55 -7.49
N CYS A 18 5.91 8.20 -7.83
CA CYS A 18 5.28 8.51 -9.12
C CYS A 18 4.58 9.88 -9.15
N SER A 19 4.41 10.52 -8.00
CA SER A 19 3.86 11.89 -7.91
C SER A 19 5.01 12.86 -7.65
N MET A 20 5.36 13.65 -8.66
CA MET A 20 6.54 14.51 -8.59
C MET A 20 6.21 15.94 -8.16
N THR A 21 4.98 16.38 -8.39
CA THR A 21 4.54 17.75 -8.08
C THR A 21 3.12 17.75 -7.58
N GLU A 22 2.81 18.75 -6.79
CA GLU A 22 1.44 19.02 -6.31
C GLU A 22 0.79 20.08 -7.18
N LYS A 23 -0.51 19.96 -7.37
CA LYS A 23 -1.35 21.01 -7.94
C LYS A 23 -1.76 21.96 -6.81
N LYS A 24 -2.19 23.16 -7.16
CA LYS A 24 -2.68 24.14 -6.18
C LYS A 24 -3.84 23.52 -5.38
N GLY A 25 -3.72 23.54 -4.04
CA GLY A 25 -4.71 22.95 -3.13
C GLY A 25 -4.56 21.46 -2.88
N ASP A 26 -3.55 20.79 -3.49
CA ASP A 26 -3.22 19.39 -3.26
C ASP A 26 -1.99 19.32 -2.35
N HIS A 27 -2.08 18.60 -1.26
CA HIS A 27 -1.00 18.44 -0.29
C HIS A 27 -0.46 17.00 -0.25
N SER A 28 -0.87 16.16 -1.18
CA SER A 28 -0.58 14.72 -1.14
C SER A 28 0.92 14.38 -1.18
N VAL A 29 1.73 15.16 -1.91
CA VAL A 29 3.19 14.95 -1.94
C VAL A 29 3.82 15.45 -0.63
N THR A 30 3.36 16.58 -0.11
CA THR A 30 3.79 17.13 1.18
C THR A 30 3.48 16.14 2.31
N ASP A 31 2.27 15.59 2.33
CA ASP A 31 1.83 14.59 3.33
C ASP A 31 2.67 13.32 3.24
N LYS A 32 2.93 12.83 2.03
CA LYS A 32 3.83 11.67 1.83
C LYS A 32 5.25 11.97 2.32
N LYS A 33 5.78 13.17 2.09
CA LYS A 33 7.12 13.55 2.59
C LYS A 33 7.14 13.61 4.12
N ALA A 34 6.08 14.13 4.74
CA ALA A 34 5.95 14.12 6.20
C ALA A 34 5.90 12.68 6.73
N TRP A 35 5.10 11.82 6.10
CA TRP A 35 5.00 10.40 6.43
C TRP A 35 6.37 9.71 6.31
N LEU A 36 7.09 9.93 5.20
CA LEU A 36 8.43 9.36 4.97
C LEU A 36 9.43 9.78 6.05
N LYS A 37 9.41 11.08 6.41
CA LYS A 37 10.34 11.63 7.42
C LYS A 37 10.20 10.87 8.74
N GLU A 38 8.97 10.66 9.20
CA GLU A 38 8.71 9.92 10.44
C GLU A 38 9.12 8.44 10.31
N ARG A 39 8.79 7.82 9.18
CA ARG A 39 9.11 6.39 8.98
C ARG A 39 10.61 6.14 8.84
N MET A 40 11.38 7.12 8.37
CA MET A 40 12.85 7.01 8.34
C MET A 40 13.43 6.79 9.75
N GLU A 41 12.80 7.38 10.77
CA GLU A 41 13.19 7.15 12.17
C GLU A 41 12.90 5.71 12.62
N GLU A 42 11.96 5.04 11.95
CA GLU A 42 11.61 3.63 12.20
C GLU A 42 12.38 2.65 11.30
N GLY A 43 13.32 3.16 10.51
CA GLY A 43 14.18 2.34 9.65
C GLY A 43 13.74 2.23 8.19
N LEU A 44 12.78 3.06 7.76
CA LEU A 44 12.41 3.11 6.35
C LEU A 44 13.58 3.60 5.50
N VAL A 45 13.79 2.92 4.39
CA VAL A 45 14.81 3.26 3.40
C VAL A 45 14.13 3.53 2.06
N PHE A 46 14.52 4.62 1.42
CA PHE A 46 14.02 4.99 0.09
C PHE A 46 15.22 5.28 -0.80
N TYR A 47 15.41 4.47 -1.82
CA TYR A 47 16.40 4.73 -2.88
C TYR A 47 15.69 5.09 -4.17
N LYS A 48 16.19 6.11 -4.85
CA LYS A 48 15.75 6.47 -6.19
C LYS A 48 16.96 6.59 -7.11
N ALA A 49 16.77 6.34 -8.40
CA ALA A 49 17.81 6.67 -9.37
C ALA A 49 17.91 8.19 -9.53
N ASP A 50 19.11 8.68 -9.83
CA ASP A 50 19.32 10.09 -10.11
C ASP A 50 18.87 10.42 -11.54
N VAL A 51 17.57 10.26 -11.77
CA VAL A 51 16.90 10.55 -13.04
C VAL A 51 15.53 11.16 -12.74
N ARG A 52 15.02 11.93 -13.66
CA ARG A 52 13.64 12.42 -13.58
C ARG A 52 12.72 11.32 -14.08
N GLY A 53 12.31 10.42 -13.16
CA GLY A 53 11.48 9.31 -13.54
C GLY A 53 11.13 8.39 -12.36
N LYS A 54 10.40 7.33 -12.67
CA LYS A 54 9.89 6.38 -11.69
C LYS A 54 10.85 5.20 -11.54
N VAL A 55 12.02 5.44 -10.95
CA VAL A 55 12.98 4.36 -10.66
C VAL A 55 13.35 4.47 -9.18
N PHE A 56 12.67 3.68 -8.35
CA PHE A 56 12.86 3.76 -6.90
C PHE A 56 12.42 2.47 -6.21
N ILE A 57 12.88 2.33 -4.98
CA ILE A 57 12.37 1.31 -4.03
C ILE A 57 12.20 1.96 -2.66
N GLU A 58 11.12 1.59 -2.00
CA GLU A 58 10.81 1.98 -0.63
C GLU A 58 10.59 0.71 0.19
N TYR A 59 11.30 0.55 1.30
CA TYR A 59 11.17 -0.61 2.18
C TYR A 59 11.45 -0.23 3.63
N ILE A 60 10.94 -1.05 4.57
CA ILE A 60 10.96 -0.76 6.00
C ILE A 60 11.05 -2.09 6.77
N PRO A 61 11.63 -2.12 8.00
CA PRO A 61 11.49 -3.33 8.82
C PRO A 61 10.02 -3.73 8.96
N ALA A 62 9.71 -5.01 8.77
CA ALA A 62 8.31 -5.47 8.69
C ALA A 62 7.51 -5.15 9.97
N GLN A 63 8.16 -5.21 11.13
CA GLN A 63 7.51 -4.86 12.40
C GLN A 63 7.13 -3.36 12.49
N ALA A 64 7.78 -2.50 11.68
CA ALA A 64 7.46 -1.08 11.57
C ALA A 64 6.59 -0.76 10.33
N ALA A 65 6.30 -1.75 9.50
CA ALA A 65 5.54 -1.52 8.26
C ALA A 65 4.09 -1.11 8.56
N TRP A 66 3.61 -0.15 7.78
CA TRP A 66 2.20 0.24 7.77
C TRP A 66 1.43 -0.69 6.83
N PHE A 67 1.42 -1.97 7.20
CA PHE A 67 0.87 -3.05 6.38
C PHE A 67 0.45 -4.20 7.31
N PRO A 68 -0.67 -4.88 7.06
CA PRO A 68 -1.15 -5.95 7.95
C PRO A 68 -0.34 -7.25 7.78
N ILE A 69 0.88 -7.23 8.29
CA ILE A 69 1.83 -8.35 8.25
C ILE A 69 2.24 -8.74 9.67
N GLN A 70 2.42 -10.04 9.88
CA GLN A 70 2.97 -10.62 11.11
C GLN A 70 4.26 -11.33 10.76
N THR A 71 5.36 -10.76 11.22
CA THR A 71 6.71 -11.34 11.07
C THR A 71 7.72 -10.46 11.78
N ASP A 72 8.85 -11.05 12.16
CA ASP A 72 9.97 -10.33 12.76
C ASP A 72 11.23 -10.49 11.91
N ASN A 73 12.07 -9.46 11.90
CA ASN A 73 13.37 -9.46 11.24
C ASN A 73 13.32 -9.66 9.72
N TRP A 74 12.25 -9.21 9.10
CA TRP A 74 12.13 -9.13 7.64
C TRP A 74 12.07 -7.66 7.22
N MET A 75 12.48 -7.36 5.98
CA MET A 75 12.24 -6.04 5.37
C MET A 75 11.02 -6.15 4.46
N HIS A 76 10.02 -5.28 4.67
CA HIS A 76 8.84 -5.20 3.82
C HIS A 76 9.04 -4.13 2.75
N ILE A 77 8.89 -4.51 1.48
CA ILE A 77 8.94 -3.59 0.36
C ILE A 77 7.55 -2.96 0.20
N ASN A 78 7.45 -1.67 0.53
CA ASN A 78 6.22 -0.89 0.39
C ASN A 78 5.90 -0.60 -1.08
N CYS A 79 6.92 -0.25 -1.85
CA CYS A 79 6.72 0.16 -3.25
C CYS A 79 8.00 -0.08 -4.04
N LEU A 80 7.83 -0.57 -5.27
CA LEU A 80 8.95 -0.91 -6.15
C LEU A 80 8.62 -0.53 -7.59
N TRP A 81 9.43 0.35 -8.17
CA TRP A 81 9.39 0.71 -9.59
C TRP A 81 10.80 0.53 -10.16
N VAL A 82 10.99 -0.54 -10.91
CA VAL A 82 12.25 -0.99 -11.50
C VAL A 82 13.26 -1.52 -10.47
N SER A 83 13.88 -2.61 -10.80
CA SER A 83 14.77 -3.34 -9.91
C SER A 83 16.19 -2.84 -9.94
N GLY A 84 16.72 -2.57 -8.78
CA GLY A 84 18.15 -2.54 -8.51
C GLY A 84 18.52 -3.67 -7.57
N SER A 85 19.79 -3.78 -7.22
CA SER A 85 20.29 -4.78 -6.27
C SER A 85 20.16 -4.25 -4.84
N PHE A 86 18.94 -4.18 -4.33
CA PHE A 86 18.68 -3.65 -2.98
C PHE A 86 18.76 -4.73 -1.89
N THR A 87 18.97 -5.96 -2.28
CA THR A 87 19.20 -7.07 -1.36
C THR A 87 20.47 -6.89 -0.50
N UNK A 88 21.14 -6.26 -0.89
CA UNK A 88 22.28 -6.02 -0.28
C UNK A 88 22.18 -5.29 0.94
N ASP A 89 21.50 -4.26 0.90
CA ASP A 89 21.25 -3.47 2.09
C ASP A 89 20.53 -4.27 3.19
N ALA A 90 19.48 -4.98 2.83
CA ALA A 90 18.73 -5.80 3.78
C ALA A 90 19.59 -6.91 4.41
N LYS A 91 20.48 -7.51 3.63
CA LYS A 91 21.45 -8.50 4.16
C LYS A 91 22.42 -7.85 5.14
N ALA A 92 22.93 -6.67 4.81
CA ALA A 92 23.86 -5.92 5.68
C ALA A 92 23.19 -5.56 7.03
N LYS A 93 21.87 -5.41 7.06
CA LYS A 93 21.08 -5.16 8.27
C LYS A 93 20.73 -6.43 9.04
N GLY A 94 21.23 -7.60 8.61
CA GLY A 94 20.98 -8.88 9.29
C GLY A 94 19.55 -9.38 9.22
N MET A 95 18.79 -8.93 8.25
CA MET A 95 17.39 -9.35 8.07
C MET A 95 17.31 -10.78 7.53
N HIS A 96 16.23 -11.48 7.87
CA HIS A 96 15.96 -12.84 7.38
C HIS A 96 15.67 -12.86 5.86
N GLY A 97 15.18 -11.76 5.33
CA GLY A 97 14.86 -11.65 3.91
C GLY A 97 14.00 -10.43 3.60
N LEU A 98 13.39 -10.46 2.42
CA LEU A 98 12.48 -9.42 1.93
C LEU A 98 11.06 -9.96 1.83
N THR A 99 10.06 -9.13 2.10
CA THR A 99 8.66 -9.41 1.82
C THR A 99 8.09 -8.35 0.89
N ILE A 100 7.09 -8.72 0.10
CA ILE A 100 6.38 -7.78 -0.78
C ILE A 100 4.97 -8.32 -1.06
N LEU A 101 4.00 -7.42 -1.17
CA LEU A 101 2.66 -7.80 -1.57
C LEU A 101 2.57 -7.93 -3.09
N SER A 102 1.86 -8.97 -3.54
CA SER A 102 1.56 -9.22 -4.95
C SER A 102 0.17 -9.86 -5.05
N GLY A 103 -0.13 -10.47 -6.16
CA GLY A 103 -1.37 -11.20 -6.37
C GLY A 103 -1.12 -12.58 -6.97
N LYS A 104 -2.15 -13.42 -6.98
CA LYS A 104 -2.13 -14.70 -7.71
C LYS A 104 -1.95 -14.46 -9.21
N LYS A 105 -2.43 -13.32 -9.68
CA LYS A 105 -2.24 -12.77 -11.02
C LYS A 105 -1.85 -11.30 -10.89
N LYS A 106 -1.52 -10.65 -11.99
CA LYS A 106 -1.20 -9.21 -11.97
C LYS A 106 -2.41 -8.41 -11.48
N LEU A 107 -2.22 -7.65 -10.41
CA LEU A 107 -3.22 -6.77 -9.82
C LEU A 107 -2.79 -5.31 -9.97
N PRO A 108 -3.76 -4.36 -10.03
CA PRO A 108 -3.44 -2.93 -10.10
C PRO A 108 -2.56 -2.47 -8.94
N TYR A 109 -1.56 -1.65 -9.26
CA TYR A 109 -0.67 -1.00 -8.29
C TYR A 109 0.21 -1.95 -7.46
N LEU A 110 0.25 -3.24 -7.82
CA LEU A 110 1.13 -4.23 -7.15
C LEU A 110 2.18 -4.75 -8.13
N SER A 111 3.27 -5.24 -7.59
CA SER A 111 4.34 -5.86 -8.37
C SER A 111 3.84 -7.14 -9.04
N ASP A 112 4.23 -7.34 -10.29
CA ASP A 112 3.83 -8.50 -11.08
C ASP A 112 4.38 -9.79 -10.44
N PRO A 113 3.53 -10.79 -10.15
CA PRO A 113 3.99 -12.03 -9.52
C PRO A 113 5.00 -12.80 -10.37
N SER A 114 4.91 -12.74 -11.69
CA SER A 114 5.88 -13.42 -12.58
C SER A 114 7.26 -12.79 -12.45
N TYR A 115 7.31 -11.46 -12.38
CA TYR A 115 8.57 -10.73 -12.15
C TYR A 115 9.17 -11.07 -10.78
N LEU A 116 8.34 -11.14 -9.74
CA LEU A 116 8.82 -11.47 -8.39
C LEU A 116 9.37 -12.91 -8.34
N LYS A 117 8.67 -13.86 -8.96
CA LYS A 117 9.15 -15.26 -9.06
C LYS A 117 10.48 -15.34 -9.82
N TYR A 118 10.60 -14.60 -10.92
CA TYR A 118 11.88 -14.50 -11.66
C TYR A 118 13.01 -13.97 -10.77
N LYS A 119 12.69 -13.06 -9.82
CA LYS A 119 13.66 -12.52 -8.83
C LYS A 119 13.88 -13.46 -7.63
N GLY A 120 13.28 -14.63 -7.62
CA GLY A 120 13.48 -15.63 -6.56
C GLY A 120 12.49 -15.54 -5.39
N PHE A 121 11.51 -14.64 -5.45
CA PHE A 121 10.47 -14.59 -4.44
C PHE A 121 9.54 -15.79 -4.56
N ILE A 122 9.13 -16.31 -3.41
CA ILE A 122 8.18 -17.42 -3.32
C ILE A 122 7.00 -17.03 -2.45
N PRO A 123 5.82 -17.66 -2.60
CA PRO A 123 4.66 -17.37 -1.75
C PRO A 123 4.92 -17.68 -0.28
N ALA A 124 4.59 -16.75 0.58
CA ALA A 124 4.59 -16.92 2.04
C ALA A 124 3.18 -17.20 2.55
N ASP A 125 2.21 -16.35 2.21
CA ASP A 125 0.84 -16.45 2.71
C ASP A 125 -0.13 -15.88 1.67
N GLU A 126 -1.43 -16.18 1.81
CA GLU A 126 -2.46 -15.76 0.87
C GLU A 126 -3.69 -15.18 1.58
N ALA A 127 -4.28 -14.14 0.97
CA ALA A 127 -5.55 -13.56 1.41
C ALA A 127 -6.38 -13.23 0.16
N GLY A 128 -7.35 -14.08 -0.16
CA GLY A 128 -8.15 -13.96 -1.39
C GLY A 128 -7.27 -14.06 -2.63
N GLU A 129 -7.26 -12.99 -3.45
CA GLU A 129 -6.44 -12.90 -4.66
C GLU A 129 -5.02 -12.36 -4.37
N TYR A 130 -4.73 -11.99 -3.13
CA TYR A 130 -3.47 -11.38 -2.72
C TYR A 130 -2.50 -12.43 -2.19
N VAL A 131 -1.23 -12.24 -2.48
CA VAL A 131 -0.15 -13.16 -2.07
C VAL A 131 0.95 -12.33 -1.43
N LEU A 132 1.25 -12.63 -0.18
CA LEU A 132 2.44 -12.12 0.48
C LEU A 132 3.61 -12.95 -0.04
N MET A 133 4.50 -12.33 -0.81
CA MET A 133 5.69 -12.98 -1.36
C MET A 133 6.87 -12.72 -0.44
N HIS A 134 7.80 -13.67 -0.35
CA HIS A 134 9.04 -13.46 0.41
C HIS A 134 10.26 -14.01 -0.33
N LEU A 135 11.41 -13.41 -0.06
CA LEU A 135 12.73 -13.82 -0.56
C LEU A 135 13.63 -14.05 0.65
N PRO A 136 13.71 -15.29 1.17
CA PRO A 136 14.57 -15.56 2.33
C PRO A 136 16.05 -15.51 1.94
N PHE A 137 16.89 -14.97 2.83
CA PHE A 137 18.33 -14.94 2.64
C PHE A 137 19.00 -16.17 3.27
N HIS A 138 18.36 -16.78 4.25
CA HIS A 138 18.85 -17.95 4.97
C HIS A 138 17.69 -18.92 5.22
N ALA A 139 18.02 -20.18 5.43
CA ALA A 139 17.03 -21.18 5.87
C ALA A 139 16.69 -20.95 7.35
N GLY A 140 15.45 -21.17 7.74
CA GLY A 140 15.03 -21.31 9.15
C GLY A 140 14.40 -20.08 9.81
N GLY A 141 14.09 -19.02 9.11
CA GLY A 141 13.30 -17.90 9.66
C GLY A 141 11.81 -18.22 9.71
N GLU A 142 11.07 -17.63 10.64
CA GLU A 142 9.61 -17.75 10.67
C GLU A 142 9.05 -17.15 9.36
N LYS A 143 8.13 -17.88 8.76
CA LYS A 143 7.54 -17.50 7.47
C LYS A 143 6.58 -16.31 7.67
N PRO A 144 6.74 -15.22 6.90
CA PRO A 144 5.83 -14.08 7.03
C PRO A 144 4.38 -14.46 6.71
N ARG A 145 3.43 -13.85 7.42
CA ARG A 145 2.01 -14.08 7.19
C ARG A 145 1.21 -12.78 7.33
N PHE A 146 0.00 -12.79 6.78
CA PHE A 146 -0.93 -11.68 6.98
C PHE A 146 -1.40 -11.65 8.43
N ALA A 147 -1.78 -10.46 8.90
CA ALA A 147 -2.44 -10.31 10.20
C ALA A 147 -3.80 -11.03 10.19
N ASP A 148 -4.18 -11.57 11.33
CA ASP A 148 -5.37 -12.44 11.46
C ASP A 148 -6.68 -11.75 11.05
N GLY A 149 -6.75 -10.41 11.13
CA GLY A 149 -7.94 -9.62 10.76
C GLY A 149 -8.14 -9.41 9.26
N VAL A 150 -7.16 -9.77 8.42
CA VAL A 150 -7.24 -9.51 6.97
C VAL A 150 -8.41 -10.29 6.34
N LEU A 151 -9.24 -9.57 5.59
CA LEU A 151 -10.49 -10.05 4.96
C LEU A 151 -11.55 -10.52 5.98
N ARG A 152 -11.46 -10.03 7.22
CA ARG A 152 -12.46 -10.31 8.28
C ARG A 152 -13.00 -9.00 8.88
N PRO A 153 -13.52 -8.09 8.04
CA PRO A 153 -14.04 -6.81 8.55
C PRO A 153 -15.36 -6.98 9.29
N GLN A 154 -15.71 -5.94 10.06
CA GLN A 154 -17.05 -5.78 10.64
C GLN A 154 -17.52 -4.38 10.30
N HIS A 155 -18.17 -4.26 9.15
CA HIS A 155 -18.62 -2.98 8.61
C HIS A 155 -20.14 -2.89 8.57
N PRO A 156 -20.71 -1.68 8.58
CA PRO A 156 -22.15 -1.49 8.35
C PRO A 156 -22.54 -2.03 6.97
N GLU A 157 -23.69 -2.68 6.91
CA GLU A 157 -24.28 -3.16 5.64
C GLU A 157 -24.58 -1.96 4.71
N ASN A 158 -24.60 -2.22 3.42
CA ASN A 158 -24.99 -1.24 2.39
C ASN A 158 -24.18 0.06 2.42
N THR A 159 -22.93 -0.02 2.90
CA THR A 159 -22.05 1.14 3.07
C THR A 159 -20.70 0.85 2.39
N PHE A 160 -20.21 1.80 1.59
CA PHE A 160 -18.82 1.73 1.15
C PHE A 160 -17.92 2.11 2.32
N VAL A 161 -16.87 1.33 2.54
CA VAL A 161 -15.89 1.60 3.60
C VAL A 161 -14.51 1.62 2.96
N LEU A 162 -13.79 2.72 3.12
CA LEU A 162 -12.50 2.94 2.50
C LEU A 162 -11.44 3.24 3.54
N TYR A 163 -10.35 2.49 3.51
CA TYR A 163 -9.15 2.73 4.33
C TYR A 163 -8.05 3.29 3.44
N TYR A 164 -7.30 4.27 3.94
CA TYR A 164 -6.12 4.78 3.23
C TYR A 164 -5.07 5.32 4.18
N THR A 165 -3.84 5.41 3.69
CA THR A 165 -2.69 6.02 4.39
C THR A 165 -2.06 7.10 3.50
N ASP A 166 -1.21 7.93 4.08
CA ASP A 166 -0.40 8.92 3.34
C ASP A 166 0.84 8.29 2.68
N GLN A 167 0.97 6.97 2.76
CA GLN A 167 2.04 6.22 2.10
C GLN A 167 2.04 6.41 0.58
N CYS A 168 0.89 6.64 -0.02
CA CYS A 168 0.77 6.87 -1.46
C CYS A 168 0.02 8.19 -1.74
N PRO A 169 0.66 9.17 -2.40
CA PRO A 169 -0.01 10.46 -2.69
C PRO A 169 -1.32 10.31 -3.46
N PHE A 170 -1.40 9.33 -4.36
CA PHE A 170 -2.63 9.10 -5.13
C PHE A 170 -3.76 8.55 -4.24
N ALA A 171 -3.42 7.72 -3.24
CA ALA A 171 -4.41 7.14 -2.35
C ALA A 171 -5.10 8.25 -1.54
N SER A 172 -4.34 9.12 -0.88
CA SER A 172 -4.89 10.20 -0.07
C SER A 172 -5.76 11.14 -0.92
N GLN A 173 -5.27 11.53 -2.11
CA GLN A 173 -6.00 12.43 -3.01
C GLN A 173 -7.35 11.85 -3.45
N TYR A 174 -7.38 10.58 -3.83
CA TYR A 174 -8.58 9.96 -4.41
C TYR A 174 -9.51 9.32 -3.38
N ALA A 175 -9.05 9.06 -2.16
CA ALA A 175 -9.90 8.52 -1.11
C ALA A 175 -11.02 9.50 -0.74
N LEU A 176 -10.69 10.78 -0.56
CA LEU A 176 -11.66 11.82 -0.24
C LEU A 176 -12.62 12.07 -1.41
N LYS A 177 -12.08 12.09 -2.63
CA LYS A 177 -12.92 12.24 -3.84
C LYS A 177 -13.92 11.09 -3.97
N PHE A 178 -13.52 9.86 -3.69
CA PHE A 178 -14.41 8.71 -3.72
C PHE A 178 -15.61 8.93 -2.78
N ALA A 179 -15.35 9.37 -1.56
CA ALA A 179 -16.40 9.65 -0.60
C ALA A 179 -17.34 10.79 -1.07
N GLU A 180 -16.75 11.86 -1.65
CA GLU A 180 -17.53 12.96 -2.22
C GLU A 180 -18.47 12.48 -3.30
N TRP A 181 -17.98 11.64 -4.23
CA TRP A 181 -18.82 11.07 -5.30
C TRP A 181 -19.95 10.20 -4.72
N MET A 182 -19.61 9.28 -3.80
CA MET A 182 -20.62 8.41 -3.18
C MET A 182 -21.71 9.24 -2.50
N ASN A 183 -21.32 10.23 -1.70
CA ASN A 183 -22.26 11.11 -0.99
C ASN A 183 -23.13 11.90 -1.97
N SER A 184 -22.55 12.40 -3.06
CA SER A 184 -23.32 13.15 -4.09
C SER A 184 -24.34 12.26 -4.81
N TRP A 185 -24.11 10.96 -4.84
CA TRP A 185 -25.03 9.98 -5.45
C TRP A 185 -25.96 9.35 -4.40
N GLY A 186 -26.00 9.88 -3.17
CA GLY A 186 -26.88 9.42 -2.11
C GLY A 186 -26.46 8.09 -1.47
N GLN A 187 -25.19 7.71 -1.61
CA GLN A 187 -24.69 6.43 -1.12
C GLN A 187 -23.81 6.63 0.12
N ALA A 188 -24.10 5.89 1.19
CA ALA A 188 -23.29 5.95 2.41
C ALA A 188 -21.84 5.51 2.13
N CYS A 189 -20.91 6.31 2.61
CA CYS A 189 -19.45 6.03 2.50
C CYS A 189 -18.74 6.48 3.75
N VAL A 190 -17.99 5.57 4.39
CA VAL A 190 -17.16 5.85 5.55
C VAL A 190 -15.70 5.78 5.12
N VAL A 191 -14.92 6.79 5.48
CA VAL A 191 -13.49 6.84 5.15
C VAL A 191 -12.68 6.79 6.45
N HIS A 192 -11.76 5.84 6.51
CA HIS A 192 -10.79 5.69 7.60
C HIS A 192 -9.42 6.14 7.11
N HIS A 193 -9.01 7.35 7.51
CA HIS A 193 -7.63 7.79 7.33
C HIS A 193 -6.78 7.14 8.42
N ILE A 194 -5.95 6.21 8.01
CA ILE A 194 -5.06 5.47 8.91
C ILE A 194 -3.85 6.37 9.23
N THR A 195 -3.74 6.78 10.49
CA THR A 195 -2.70 7.71 10.95
C THR A 195 -1.75 7.09 11.98
N THR A 196 -1.91 5.80 12.29
CA THR A 196 -1.01 5.08 13.19
C THR A 196 -0.60 3.74 12.59
N ARG A 197 0.58 3.26 12.99
CA ARG A 197 1.08 1.96 12.59
C ARG A 197 0.14 0.82 13.03
N GLU A 198 -0.35 0.91 14.25
CA GLU A 198 -1.24 -0.11 14.84
C GLU A 198 -2.53 -0.23 14.02
N ALA A 199 -3.10 0.90 13.62
CA ALA A 199 -4.30 0.91 12.76
C ALA A 199 -3.97 0.32 11.37
N ALA A 200 -2.79 0.60 10.82
CA ALA A 200 -2.37 0.05 9.54
C ALA A 200 -2.18 -1.48 9.62
N GLN A 201 -1.56 -1.95 10.70
CA GLN A 201 -1.33 -3.38 10.91
C GLN A 201 -2.61 -4.14 11.24
N SER A 202 -3.65 -3.44 11.74
CA SER A 202 -4.98 -4.01 12.02
C SER A 202 -5.97 -3.78 10.88
N CYS A 203 -5.53 -3.20 9.75
CA CYS A 203 -6.40 -2.94 8.60
C CYS A 203 -7.02 -4.25 8.11
N PRO A 204 -8.36 -4.31 7.92
CA PRO A 204 -8.98 -5.53 7.41
C PRO A 204 -8.73 -5.76 5.91
N GLY A 205 -8.20 -4.78 5.20
CA GLY A 205 -7.80 -4.95 3.80
C GLY A 205 -6.46 -5.66 3.69
N PRO A 206 -6.21 -6.40 2.62
CA PRO A 206 -4.87 -6.95 2.37
C PRO A 206 -3.85 -5.88 1.98
N VAL A 207 -4.28 -4.63 1.86
CA VAL A 207 -3.47 -3.44 1.59
C VAL A 207 -3.99 -2.32 2.50
N SER A 208 -3.13 -1.68 3.25
CA SER A 208 -3.53 -0.53 4.09
C SER A 208 -3.50 0.81 3.34
N GLY A 209 -2.72 0.89 2.25
CA GLY A 209 -2.55 2.13 1.49
C GLY A 209 -3.80 2.60 0.77
N TYR A 210 -4.66 1.68 0.34
CA TYR A 210 -5.99 1.93 -0.23
C TYR A 210 -6.76 0.61 -0.23
N ALA A 211 -7.78 0.48 0.59
CA ALA A 211 -8.58 -0.75 0.69
C ALA A 211 -10.06 -0.38 0.71
N LEU A 212 -10.77 -0.79 -0.34
CA LEU A 212 -12.18 -0.46 -0.53
C LEU A 212 -13.06 -1.68 -0.31
N PHE A 213 -14.10 -1.50 0.48
CA PHE A 213 -15.12 -2.51 0.81
C PHE A 213 -16.52 -1.99 0.48
N TYR A 214 -17.46 -2.91 0.32
CA TYR A 214 -18.90 -2.65 0.41
C TYR A 214 -19.47 -3.61 1.46
N GLY A 215 -19.92 -3.06 2.58
CA GLY A 215 -20.20 -3.89 3.76
C GLY A 215 -18.96 -4.72 4.09
N ASN A 216 -19.15 -6.00 4.32
CA ASN A 216 -18.05 -6.91 4.65
C ASN A 216 -17.35 -7.50 3.41
N THR A 217 -17.74 -7.10 2.20
CA THR A 217 -17.12 -7.59 0.96
C THR A 217 -15.95 -6.69 0.56
N TYR A 218 -14.75 -7.25 0.52
CA TYR A 218 -13.57 -6.54 -0.02
C TYR A 218 -13.70 -6.41 -1.53
N LEU A 219 -13.54 -5.19 -2.05
CA LEU A 219 -13.68 -4.91 -3.48
C LEU A 219 -12.35 -4.80 -4.20
N THR A 220 -11.44 -3.92 -3.70
CA THR A 220 -10.22 -3.64 -4.46
C THR A 220 -9.23 -2.78 -3.68
N ASN A 221 -7.94 -2.89 -4.05
CA ASN A 221 -6.90 -1.93 -3.70
C ASN A 221 -6.71 -0.87 -4.81
N GLU A 222 -7.46 -0.98 -5.91
CA GLU A 222 -7.29 -0.07 -7.03
C GLU A 222 -7.89 1.30 -6.71
N ILE A 223 -7.05 2.34 -6.81
CA ILE A 223 -7.47 3.73 -6.62
C ILE A 223 -8.53 4.08 -7.67
N GLN A 224 -9.68 4.58 -7.22
CA GLN A 224 -10.85 4.77 -8.08
C GLN A 224 -10.83 6.15 -8.74
N SER A 225 -10.97 6.17 -10.06
CA SER A 225 -11.41 7.37 -10.79
C SER A 225 -12.93 7.50 -10.67
N GLU A 226 -13.48 8.66 -10.98
CA GLU A 226 -14.93 8.89 -10.93
C GLU A 226 -15.71 7.84 -11.74
N LYS A 227 -15.25 7.54 -12.96
CA LYS A 227 -15.87 6.53 -13.83
C LYS A 227 -15.89 5.13 -13.20
N LYS A 228 -14.82 4.75 -12.51
CA LYS A 228 -14.74 3.47 -11.79
C LYS A 228 -15.65 3.48 -10.56
N ALA A 229 -15.66 4.58 -9.82
CA ALA A 229 -16.52 4.78 -8.66
C ALA A 229 -18.00 4.67 -9.07
N GLU A 230 -18.39 5.30 -10.17
CA GLU A 230 -19.75 5.22 -10.72
C GLU A 230 -20.16 3.77 -11.06
N LYS A 231 -19.23 3.00 -11.63
CA LYS A 231 -19.47 1.58 -11.94
C LYS A 231 -19.71 0.78 -10.66
N LEU A 232 -18.92 1.02 -9.61
CA LEU A 232 -19.12 0.36 -8.30
C LEU A 232 -20.45 0.77 -7.69
N TRP A 233 -20.79 2.06 -7.72
CA TRP A 233 -22.07 2.55 -7.23
C TRP A 233 -23.25 1.89 -7.93
N LYS A 234 -23.22 1.77 -9.26
CA LYS A 234 -24.27 1.10 -10.03
C LYS A 234 -24.37 -0.40 -9.71
N THR A 235 -23.23 -1.04 -9.37
CA THR A 235 -23.20 -2.47 -9.06
C THR A 235 -23.71 -2.78 -7.66
N TYR A 236 -23.32 -1.98 -6.68
CA TYR A 236 -23.56 -2.26 -5.25
C TYR A 236 -24.58 -1.30 -4.61
N GLY A 237 -24.50 -0.01 -4.95
CA GLY A 237 -25.26 1.05 -4.28
C GLY A 237 -26.72 1.16 -4.70
N SER A 238 -27.04 0.98 -5.96
CA SER A 238 -28.39 1.22 -6.50
C SER A 238 -29.45 0.20 -6.00
N LYS A 239 -29.04 -0.86 -5.35
CA LYS A 239 -29.97 -1.88 -4.81
C LYS A 239 -30.73 -1.41 -3.56
N THR A 240 -30.28 -0.32 -2.93
CA THR A 240 -30.87 0.16 -1.68
C THR A 240 -32.07 1.09 -1.90
N VAL A 241 -32.22 1.67 -3.11
CA VAL A 241 -33.28 2.66 -3.40
C VAL A 241 -34.60 1.99 -3.80
N GLN A 242 -34.62 0.68 -4.10
CA GLN A 242 -35.83 -0.02 -4.56
C GLN A 242 -36.57 -0.79 -3.45
N ALA A 243 -36.15 -0.68 -2.18
CA ALA A 243 -36.76 -1.41 -1.06
C ALA A 243 -37.55 -0.47 -0.11
N GLY A 244 -38.01 0.69 -0.58
CA GLY A 244 -38.83 1.62 0.18
C GLY A 244 -40.23 1.79 -0.41
#